data_b4457ba9a01fbc9c07beae26810f6939
#
_entry.id   b4457ba9a01fbc9c07beae26810f6939
#
_cell.length_a   1.000
_cell.length_b   1.000
_cell.length_c   1.000
_cell.angle_alpha   90.00
_cell.angle_beta   90.00
_cell.angle_gamma   90.00
#
_symmetry.space_group_name_H-M   'P 1'
#
loop_
_entity.id
_entity.type
_entity.pdbx_description
1 polymer ?
#
loop_
_entity_poly.entity_id
_entity_poly.type
_entity_poly.pdbx_seq_one_letter_code
_entity_poly.pdbx_strand_id
1 'polypeptide(L)'
;MTTTLAPAPTGNRAPHGDAAPGGARRGATGRALWFAAVAVPGLFLAVFFLWPVATMILKGFAAPDATAHPVWSPAWDLGGFGEVLGRPRTWRVVGLTFLQAGLGTVLSVLLGLPGAYVLYRRTFPGRAFVRAVVTVPFVLPTVVVGVAFRSLFMDAGPLGGLGLDQSLTAIVVALVFFNYSVVVRTVGGFWAQLDARPEQAARALGASPLRVLRTVTLPALAPAIASAAALVFFFCATAFGTVLILGGSRFGTIETEIYVRTTQFLDLRAAAVLSVLQLVVVAAVLWVSGRASARRVRALALLGAAPGERRLRLRGLGAGGAASLAVTAVVVLGLLVWPMTNLLVRSLRTADGAWTLQNYRNLAEPVAGSSVTAWQAAGTSLRTAAVAAVIAVIVGGLVALVVSRRPRSRAGRRGLALLDGVFMLPLGVSAVTVGFGFLVTLDRPLGLGVDLRASGLLVPVAQAVVAIPIVVRTVLPVLRALDPRLREAAATLGARPGRVLATVDLPLVTRPLGLAVGFAFAVSLGEFGATAFLARPDSATLPVVIFRLIGRPGAENFGTALAAAVVLAVVTATVMVVAEQMRGDKAGEL
;
A
#
# COMPACT_ATOMS: atom_id res chain seq x y z
N MET A 1 -74.26 -11.20 -45.81
CA MET A 1 -73.24 -12.22 -46.24
C MET A 1 -72.54 -12.72 -45.02
N THR A 2 -72.98 -13.85 -44.55
CA THR A 2 -72.56 -14.53 -43.33
C THR A 2 -71.42 -15.51 -43.70
N THR A 3 -70.24 -15.30 -43.13
CA THR A 3 -69.09 -16.24 -43.30
C THR A 3 -68.89 -17.01 -42.01
N THR A 4 -69.15 -18.30 -42.08
CA THR A 4 -69.06 -19.31 -41.03
C THR A 4 -67.60 -19.58 -40.69
N LEU A 5 -67.22 -19.51 -39.41
CA LEU A 5 -65.92 -19.95 -38.87
C LEU A 5 -65.91 -21.46 -38.61
N ALA A 6 -64.93 -22.15 -39.17
CA ALA A 6 -64.68 -23.56 -38.92
C ALA A 6 -63.96 -23.81 -37.59
N PRO A 7 -64.18 -24.93 -36.88
CA PRO A 7 -63.56 -25.23 -35.59
C PRO A 7 -62.12 -25.70 -35.75
N ALA A 8 -61.26 -25.27 -34.78
CA ALA A 8 -59.87 -25.63 -34.70
C ALA A 8 -59.64 -27.10 -34.26
N PRO A 9 -58.54 -27.75 -34.72
CA PRO A 9 -58.26 -29.14 -34.37
C PRO A 9 -57.72 -29.27 -32.96
N THR A 10 -58.22 -30.24 -32.21
CA THR A 10 -57.79 -30.66 -30.89
C THR A 10 -56.31 -31.12 -30.86
N GLY A 11 -55.48 -30.37 -30.20
CA GLY A 11 -54.04 -30.65 -30.07
C GLY A 11 -53.74 -31.90 -29.25
N ASN A 12 -52.90 -32.69 -29.82
CA ASN A 12 -52.29 -33.89 -29.29
C ASN A 12 -51.39 -33.56 -28.08
N ARG A 13 -51.66 -34.11 -26.91
CA ARG A 13 -50.80 -34.02 -25.73
C ARG A 13 -49.53 -34.86 -25.97
N ALA A 14 -48.41 -34.20 -26.16
CA ALA A 14 -47.10 -34.85 -26.11
C ALA A 14 -46.80 -35.44 -24.72
N PRO A 15 -46.16 -36.60 -24.60
CA PRO A 15 -45.83 -37.20 -23.30
C PRO A 15 -44.81 -36.36 -22.53
N HIS A 16 -45.03 -36.24 -21.22
CA HIS A 16 -44.11 -35.65 -20.27
C HIS A 16 -42.76 -36.42 -20.35
N GLY A 17 -41.79 -35.80 -21.04
CA GLY A 17 -40.42 -36.27 -21.02
C GLY A 17 -39.87 -36.12 -19.57
N ASP A 18 -39.41 -37.22 -19.03
CA ASP A 18 -38.71 -37.31 -17.76
C ASP A 18 -37.59 -36.27 -17.74
N ALA A 19 -37.68 -35.35 -16.78
CA ALA A 19 -36.62 -34.34 -16.51
C ALA A 19 -35.35 -35.10 -16.11
N ALA A 20 -34.37 -35.13 -17.00
CA ALA A 20 -33.09 -35.77 -16.78
C ALA A 20 -32.43 -35.27 -15.46
N PRO A 21 -31.88 -36.16 -14.61
CA PRO A 21 -31.31 -35.83 -13.31
C PRO A 21 -30.03 -34.95 -13.36
N GLY A 22 -29.64 -34.48 -14.54
CA GLY A 22 -28.47 -33.62 -14.76
C GLY A 22 -28.63 -32.15 -14.33
N GLY A 23 -29.87 -31.64 -14.21
CA GLY A 23 -30.12 -30.22 -13.89
C GLY A 23 -29.85 -29.87 -12.42
N ALA A 24 -30.19 -30.75 -11.50
CA ALA A 24 -30.01 -30.53 -10.05
C ALA A 24 -28.51 -30.60 -9.65
N ARG A 25 -27.72 -31.52 -10.23
CA ARG A 25 -26.27 -31.62 -10.02
C ARG A 25 -25.52 -30.43 -10.60
N ARG A 26 -25.95 -29.85 -11.72
CA ARG A 26 -25.36 -28.65 -12.35
C ARG A 26 -25.56 -27.38 -11.50
N GLY A 27 -26.69 -27.27 -10.79
CA GLY A 27 -26.95 -26.18 -9.85
C GLY A 27 -26.18 -26.31 -8.53
N ALA A 28 -25.87 -27.53 -8.08
CA ALA A 28 -25.13 -27.81 -6.85
C ALA A 28 -23.64 -27.47 -7.01
N THR A 29 -22.99 -27.88 -8.11
CA THR A 29 -21.57 -27.55 -8.38
C THR A 29 -21.33 -26.05 -8.54
N GLY A 30 -22.24 -25.31 -9.17
CA GLY A 30 -22.13 -23.85 -9.27
C GLY A 30 -22.26 -23.16 -7.91
N ARG A 31 -23.15 -23.62 -7.03
CA ARG A 31 -23.30 -23.13 -5.67
C ARG A 31 -22.09 -23.48 -4.80
N ALA A 32 -21.56 -24.68 -4.90
CA ALA A 32 -20.36 -25.09 -4.16
C ALA A 32 -19.13 -24.25 -4.54
N LEU A 33 -18.90 -24.02 -5.84
CA LEU A 33 -17.81 -23.14 -6.32
C LEU A 33 -17.98 -21.71 -5.84
N TRP A 34 -19.19 -21.18 -5.82
CA TRP A 34 -19.49 -19.86 -5.31
C TRP A 34 -19.22 -19.77 -3.80
N PHE A 35 -19.68 -20.78 -3.04
CA PHE A 35 -19.42 -20.87 -1.62
C PHE A 35 -17.92 -20.93 -1.32
N ALA A 36 -17.16 -21.76 -2.04
CA ALA A 36 -15.71 -21.84 -1.91
C ALA A 36 -15.03 -20.51 -2.24
N ALA A 37 -15.47 -19.79 -3.29
CA ALA A 37 -14.92 -18.50 -3.66
C ALA A 37 -15.13 -17.41 -2.60
N VAL A 38 -16.14 -17.53 -1.75
CA VAL A 38 -16.39 -16.64 -0.60
C VAL A 38 -15.70 -17.17 0.66
N ALA A 39 -15.79 -18.48 0.92
CA ALA A 39 -15.32 -19.09 2.15
C ALA A 39 -13.79 -19.10 2.26
N VAL A 40 -13.06 -19.37 1.16
CA VAL A 40 -11.59 -19.41 1.17
C VAL A 40 -10.98 -18.07 1.56
N PRO A 41 -11.31 -16.94 0.88
CA PRO A 41 -10.83 -15.64 1.32
C PRO A 41 -11.32 -15.27 2.72
N GLY A 42 -12.60 -15.52 3.03
CA GLY A 42 -13.18 -15.25 4.34
C GLY A 42 -12.45 -15.96 5.48
N LEU A 43 -12.17 -17.26 5.31
CA LEU A 43 -11.41 -18.05 6.28
C LEU A 43 -9.95 -17.55 6.38
N PHE A 44 -9.31 -17.26 5.26
CA PHE A 44 -7.96 -16.70 5.26
C PHE A 44 -7.89 -15.40 6.09
N LEU A 45 -8.82 -14.48 5.85
CA LEU A 45 -8.86 -13.23 6.59
C LEU A 45 -9.21 -13.43 8.06
N ALA A 46 -10.14 -14.35 8.38
CA ALA A 46 -10.52 -14.66 9.74
C ALA A 46 -9.33 -15.20 10.54
N VAL A 47 -8.57 -16.13 9.97
CA VAL A 47 -7.44 -16.80 10.64
C VAL A 47 -6.20 -15.92 10.70
N PHE A 48 -5.86 -15.23 9.59
CA PHE A 48 -4.59 -14.52 9.48
C PHE A 48 -4.69 -13.01 9.64
N PHE A 49 -5.87 -12.46 9.91
CA PHE A 49 -6.02 -11.04 10.20
C PHE A 49 -6.94 -10.77 11.39
N LEU A 50 -8.21 -11.21 11.33
CA LEU A 50 -9.17 -10.87 12.37
C LEU A 50 -8.81 -11.51 13.72
N TRP A 51 -8.44 -12.77 13.72
CA TRP A 51 -8.03 -13.48 14.94
C TRP A 51 -6.76 -12.89 15.56
N PRO A 52 -5.63 -12.68 14.86
CA PRO A 52 -4.46 -12.00 15.41
C PRO A 52 -4.76 -10.60 15.97
N VAL A 53 -5.54 -9.81 15.25
CA VAL A 53 -5.93 -8.47 15.71
C VAL A 53 -6.82 -8.56 16.95
N ALA A 54 -7.78 -9.47 16.98
CA ALA A 54 -8.64 -9.69 18.16
C ALA A 54 -7.83 -10.15 19.37
N THR A 55 -6.93 -11.12 19.21
CA THR A 55 -6.07 -11.60 20.29
C THR A 55 -5.15 -10.51 20.83
N MET A 56 -4.58 -9.71 19.93
CA MET A 56 -3.77 -8.55 20.30
C MET A 56 -4.58 -7.55 21.13
N ILE A 57 -5.81 -7.22 20.69
CA ILE A 57 -6.71 -6.33 21.43
C ILE A 57 -7.01 -6.91 22.82
N LEU A 58 -7.41 -8.19 22.88
CA LEU A 58 -7.72 -8.89 24.15
C LEU A 58 -6.51 -8.91 25.09
N LYS A 59 -5.29 -9.06 24.56
CA LYS A 59 -4.07 -9.04 25.38
C LYS A 59 -3.82 -7.67 26.02
N GLY A 60 -4.25 -6.57 25.41
CA GLY A 60 -4.22 -5.25 26.02
C GLY A 60 -5.13 -5.09 27.25
N PHE A 61 -6.19 -5.92 27.31
CA PHE A 61 -7.14 -5.97 28.43
C PHE A 61 -6.85 -7.08 29.43
N ALA A 62 -5.83 -7.92 29.24
CA ALA A 62 -5.51 -9.04 30.10
C ALA A 62 -4.66 -8.60 31.31
N ALA A 63 -4.88 -9.23 32.47
CA ALA A 63 -4.03 -9.04 33.64
C ALA A 63 -2.57 -9.48 33.38
N PRO A 64 -1.57 -8.95 34.11
CA PRO A 64 -0.15 -9.26 33.92
C PRO A 64 0.15 -10.76 33.96
N ASP A 65 -0.53 -11.49 34.83
CA ASP A 65 -0.35 -12.93 35.05
C ASP A 65 -1.10 -13.81 34.03
N ALA A 66 -1.91 -13.22 33.16
CA ALA A 66 -2.70 -13.92 32.15
C ALA A 66 -1.86 -14.52 31.00
N THR A 67 -0.54 -14.42 31.06
CA THR A 67 0.36 -15.09 30.08
C THR A 67 0.28 -16.62 30.17
N ALA A 68 -0.17 -17.17 31.30
CA ALA A 68 -0.36 -18.61 31.52
C ALA A 68 -1.79 -19.09 31.21
N HIS A 69 -2.74 -18.19 30.99
CA HIS A 69 -4.14 -18.56 30.77
C HIS A 69 -4.52 -18.47 29.29
N PRO A 70 -5.33 -19.42 28.77
CA PRO A 70 -5.89 -19.29 27.43
C PRO A 70 -6.72 -18.01 27.34
N VAL A 71 -6.74 -17.39 26.16
CA VAL A 71 -7.45 -16.14 25.83
C VAL A 71 -8.92 -16.11 26.27
N TRP A 72 -9.49 -17.29 26.53
CA TRP A 72 -10.88 -17.55 26.90
C TRP A 72 -11.16 -17.52 28.42
N SER A 73 -10.12 -17.39 29.28
CA SER A 73 -10.27 -17.25 30.73
C SER A 73 -9.90 -15.82 31.15
N PRO A 74 -10.83 -14.87 31.10
CA PRO A 74 -10.49 -13.45 31.21
C PRO A 74 -10.44 -13.03 32.68
N ALA A 75 -9.24 -12.89 33.21
CA ALA A 75 -9.02 -11.88 34.21
C ALA A 75 -8.87 -10.53 33.47
N TRP A 76 -9.98 -9.81 33.33
CA TRP A 76 -9.98 -8.50 32.70
C TRP A 76 -9.36 -7.47 33.64
N ASP A 77 -8.33 -6.76 33.17
CA ASP A 77 -7.71 -5.67 33.89
C ASP A 77 -7.51 -4.46 32.99
N LEU A 78 -8.28 -3.41 33.25
CA LEU A 78 -8.16 -2.11 32.60
C LEU A 78 -6.97 -1.30 33.13
N GLY A 79 -6.31 -1.72 34.23
CA GLY A 79 -5.17 -1.04 34.81
C GLY A 79 -4.02 -0.83 33.84
N GLY A 80 -3.83 -1.78 32.88
CA GLY A 80 -2.83 -1.65 31.84
C GLY A 80 -3.04 -0.45 30.91
N PHE A 81 -4.28 -0.11 30.61
CA PHE A 81 -4.58 1.11 29.85
C PHE A 81 -4.27 2.35 30.69
N GLY A 82 -4.66 2.38 31.98
CA GLY A 82 -4.35 3.47 32.89
C GLY A 82 -2.84 3.67 33.04
N GLU A 83 -2.09 2.58 33.23
CA GLU A 83 -0.63 2.62 33.35
C GLU A 83 0.04 3.15 32.08
N VAL A 84 -0.28 2.61 30.90
CA VAL A 84 0.34 3.00 29.63
C VAL A 84 -0.06 4.42 29.22
N LEU A 85 -1.34 4.79 29.36
CA LEU A 85 -1.83 6.12 29.03
C LEU A 85 -1.41 7.17 30.06
N GLY A 86 -1.10 6.78 31.32
CA GLY A 86 -0.53 7.66 32.36
C GLY A 86 0.94 8.00 32.10
N ARG A 87 1.66 7.26 31.27
CA ARG A 87 3.08 7.52 31.00
C ARG A 87 3.27 8.76 30.12
N PRO A 88 4.07 9.78 30.52
CA PRO A 88 4.35 10.94 29.66
C PRO A 88 4.96 10.59 28.30
N ARG A 89 5.74 9.50 28.24
CA ARG A 89 6.34 8.97 27.00
C ARG A 89 5.28 8.59 25.97
N THR A 90 4.15 8.01 26.38
CA THR A 90 3.06 7.64 25.47
C THR A 90 2.52 8.86 24.73
N TRP A 91 2.21 9.94 25.45
CA TRP A 91 1.67 11.16 24.83
C TRP A 91 2.70 11.90 23.98
N ARG A 92 3.98 11.83 24.35
CA ARG A 92 5.07 12.33 23.51
C ARG A 92 5.14 11.57 22.18
N VAL A 93 5.06 10.25 22.19
CA VAL A 93 5.09 9.40 20.99
C VAL A 93 3.84 9.64 20.12
N VAL A 94 2.66 9.77 20.74
CA VAL A 94 1.42 10.17 20.05
C VAL A 94 1.60 11.55 19.40
N GLY A 95 2.06 12.54 20.16
CA GLY A 95 2.31 13.90 19.66
C GLY A 95 3.29 13.92 18.48
N LEU A 96 4.40 13.17 18.56
CA LEU A 96 5.37 13.04 17.48
C LEU A 96 4.77 12.34 16.24
N THR A 97 3.91 11.33 16.43
CA THR A 97 3.19 10.68 15.32
C THR A 97 2.33 11.68 14.55
N PHE A 98 1.53 12.49 15.25
CA PHE A 98 0.70 13.50 14.61
C PHE A 98 1.51 14.65 14.00
N LEU A 99 2.57 15.10 14.69
CA LEU A 99 3.42 16.19 14.23
C LEU A 99 4.13 15.82 12.93
N GLN A 100 4.80 14.65 12.88
CA GLN A 100 5.48 14.23 11.66
C GLN A 100 4.49 13.94 10.51
N ALA A 101 3.32 13.35 10.81
CA ALA A 101 2.28 13.11 9.81
C ALA A 101 1.71 14.42 9.25
N GLY A 102 1.48 15.41 10.13
CA GLY A 102 1.03 16.74 9.74
C GLY A 102 2.06 17.48 8.88
N LEU A 103 3.30 17.57 9.36
CA LEU A 103 4.39 18.22 8.61
C LEU A 103 4.67 17.53 7.28
N GLY A 104 4.76 16.20 7.27
CA GLY A 104 4.96 15.41 6.04
C GLY A 104 3.84 15.64 5.03
N THR A 105 2.59 15.70 5.50
CA THR A 105 1.41 15.97 4.64
C THR A 105 1.45 17.37 4.06
N VAL A 106 1.63 18.38 4.89
CA VAL A 106 1.64 19.78 4.45
C VAL A 106 2.74 20.00 3.43
N LEU A 107 3.96 19.56 3.74
CA LEU A 107 5.11 19.72 2.83
C LEU A 107 4.93 18.92 1.53
N SER A 108 4.43 17.67 1.60
CA SER A 108 4.16 16.87 0.39
C SER A 108 3.12 17.54 -0.51
N VAL A 109 2.07 18.12 0.05
CA VAL A 109 1.04 18.85 -0.72
C VAL A 109 1.62 20.13 -1.30
N LEU A 110 2.31 20.94 -0.50
CA LEU A 110 2.89 22.21 -0.97
C LEU A 110 3.90 22.00 -2.10
N LEU A 111 4.79 21.02 -1.97
CA LEU A 111 5.79 20.69 -2.99
C LEU A 111 5.20 19.91 -4.17
N GLY A 112 4.19 19.08 -3.92
CA GLY A 112 3.56 18.24 -4.93
C GLY A 112 2.63 19.00 -5.89
N LEU A 113 2.00 20.10 -5.46
CA LEU A 113 1.12 20.90 -6.32
C LEU A 113 1.85 21.52 -7.53
N PRO A 114 3.02 22.17 -7.38
CA PRO A 114 3.84 22.61 -8.51
C PRO A 114 4.23 21.44 -9.44
N GLY A 115 4.62 20.30 -8.87
CA GLY A 115 4.94 19.08 -9.63
C GLY A 115 3.75 18.56 -10.44
N ALA A 116 2.56 18.51 -9.83
CA ALA A 116 1.31 18.15 -10.51
C ALA A 116 1.01 19.08 -11.69
N TYR A 117 1.18 20.40 -11.50
CA TYR A 117 1.01 21.36 -12.57
C TYR A 117 2.01 21.14 -13.73
N VAL A 118 3.30 21.03 -13.44
CA VAL A 118 4.34 20.86 -14.46
C VAL A 118 4.17 19.55 -15.22
N LEU A 119 3.92 18.43 -14.51
CA LEU A 119 3.91 17.11 -15.11
C LEU A 119 2.58 16.73 -15.76
N TYR A 120 1.46 17.38 -15.42
CA TYR A 120 0.14 17.00 -15.95
C TYR A 120 -0.57 18.09 -16.75
N ARG A 121 -0.18 19.37 -16.61
CA ARG A 121 -0.76 20.49 -17.40
C ARG A 121 0.21 21.05 -18.44
N ARG A 122 1.46 20.58 -18.45
CA ARG A 122 2.49 20.99 -19.40
C ARG A 122 3.04 19.81 -20.17
N THR A 123 3.37 20.00 -21.44
CA THR A 123 4.03 19.01 -22.30
C THR A 123 5.44 19.50 -22.65
N PHE A 124 6.42 18.62 -22.45
CA PHE A 124 7.83 18.88 -22.79
C PHE A 124 8.53 17.54 -23.10
N PRO A 125 9.65 17.57 -23.87
CA PRO A 125 10.43 16.37 -24.13
C PRO A 125 10.98 15.80 -22.83
N GLY A 126 10.93 14.45 -22.67
CA GLY A 126 11.36 13.79 -21.43
C GLY A 126 10.32 13.78 -20.29
N ARG A 127 9.11 14.33 -20.48
CA ARG A 127 8.05 14.33 -19.44
C ARG A 127 7.76 12.92 -18.92
N ALA A 128 7.73 11.91 -19.80
CA ALA A 128 7.48 10.52 -19.40
C ALA A 128 8.57 10.00 -18.46
N PHE A 129 9.84 10.30 -18.77
CA PHE A 129 10.96 9.94 -17.90
C PHE A 129 10.87 10.62 -16.53
N VAL A 130 10.60 11.93 -16.47
CA VAL A 130 10.45 12.64 -15.18
C VAL A 130 9.27 12.07 -14.38
N ARG A 131 8.16 11.72 -15.02
CA ARG A 131 7.04 11.03 -14.35
C ARG A 131 7.45 9.66 -13.79
N ALA A 132 8.25 8.91 -14.53
CA ALA A 132 8.79 7.62 -14.06
C ALA A 132 9.67 7.84 -12.82
N VAL A 133 10.63 8.78 -12.87
CA VAL A 133 11.49 9.15 -11.72
C VAL A 133 10.67 9.55 -10.51
N VAL A 134 9.62 10.36 -10.68
CA VAL A 134 8.71 10.76 -9.60
C VAL A 134 7.94 9.56 -9.02
N THR A 135 7.70 8.51 -9.80
CA THR A 135 6.97 7.33 -9.33
C THR A 135 7.86 6.34 -8.55
N VAL A 136 9.16 6.28 -8.84
CA VAL A 136 10.12 5.37 -8.20
C VAL A 136 10.06 5.38 -6.67
N PRO A 137 10.04 6.54 -5.98
CA PRO A 137 10.01 6.58 -4.52
C PRO A 137 8.88 5.78 -3.87
N PHE A 138 7.72 5.76 -4.50
CA PHE A 138 6.54 5.06 -3.97
C PHE A 138 6.72 3.54 -3.88
N VAL A 139 7.63 3.00 -4.67
CA VAL A 139 7.86 1.54 -4.78
C VAL A 139 9.05 1.08 -3.96
N LEU A 140 9.97 2.01 -3.64
CA LEU A 140 11.18 1.67 -2.90
C LEU A 140 10.86 1.20 -1.48
N PRO A 141 11.57 0.15 -0.98
CA PRO A 141 11.45 -0.29 0.39
C PRO A 141 11.80 0.82 1.39
N THR A 142 11.01 0.93 2.47
CA THR A 142 11.19 1.99 3.48
C THR A 142 12.55 1.96 4.14
N VAL A 143 13.14 0.77 4.31
CA VAL A 143 14.49 0.58 4.85
C VAL A 143 15.54 1.17 3.91
N VAL A 144 15.44 0.94 2.59
CA VAL A 144 16.36 1.51 1.59
C VAL A 144 16.39 3.03 1.66
N VAL A 145 15.22 3.64 1.72
CA VAL A 145 15.09 5.10 1.82
C VAL A 145 15.64 5.61 3.15
N GLY A 146 15.34 4.93 4.27
CA GLY A 146 15.92 5.24 5.57
C GLY A 146 17.44 5.27 5.53
N VAL A 147 18.08 4.25 4.94
CA VAL A 147 19.53 4.17 4.77
C VAL A 147 20.07 5.28 3.86
N ALA A 148 19.41 5.54 2.73
CA ALA A 148 19.80 6.57 1.79
C ALA A 148 19.85 7.95 2.46
N PHE A 149 18.79 8.32 3.19
CA PHE A 149 18.75 9.59 3.91
C PHE A 149 19.70 9.64 5.10
N ARG A 150 19.86 8.54 5.84
CA ARG A 150 20.87 8.47 6.91
C ARG A 150 22.27 8.68 6.35
N SER A 151 22.57 8.10 5.20
CA SER A 151 23.87 8.29 4.54
C SER A 151 24.16 9.73 4.12
N LEU A 152 23.10 10.56 3.91
CA LEU A 152 23.25 11.99 3.64
C LEU A 152 23.50 12.80 4.90
N PHE A 153 22.77 12.50 6.00
CA PHE A 153 22.68 13.36 7.19
C PHE A 153 23.67 12.99 8.30
N MET A 154 24.23 11.75 8.30
CA MET A 154 25.24 11.36 9.26
C MET A 154 26.50 12.25 9.15
N ASP A 155 27.27 12.39 10.21
CA ASP A 155 28.44 13.30 10.29
C ASP A 155 29.42 13.12 9.12
N ALA A 156 29.67 11.89 8.68
CA ALA A 156 30.48 11.58 7.52
C ALA A 156 29.73 11.75 6.18
N GLY A 157 28.50 12.23 6.18
CA GLY A 157 27.66 12.44 4.99
C GLY A 157 27.83 13.82 4.38
N PRO A 158 27.37 14.02 3.12
CA PRO A 158 27.45 15.33 2.44
C PRO A 158 26.72 16.45 3.17
N LEU A 159 25.71 16.13 3.97
CA LEU A 159 24.91 17.08 4.76
C LEU A 159 25.16 16.93 6.27
N GLY A 160 26.21 16.24 6.68
CA GLY A 160 26.55 15.99 8.10
C GLY A 160 26.73 17.28 8.89
N GLY A 161 27.36 18.32 8.29
CA GLY A 161 27.53 19.63 8.91
C GLY A 161 26.23 20.34 9.30
N LEU A 162 25.06 19.88 8.85
CA LEU A 162 23.76 20.43 9.24
C LEU A 162 23.21 19.86 10.56
N GLY A 163 23.86 18.83 11.15
CA GLY A 163 23.41 18.20 12.39
C GLY A 163 22.01 17.58 12.32
N LEU A 164 21.61 17.06 11.15
CA LEU A 164 20.28 16.53 10.92
C LEU A 164 20.17 15.01 11.15
N ASP A 165 21.27 14.33 11.51
CA ASP A 165 21.21 12.90 11.83
C ASP A 165 20.30 12.65 13.04
N GLN A 166 19.53 11.58 12.97
CA GLN A 166 18.55 11.18 13.98
C GLN A 166 17.62 12.35 14.46
N SER A 167 17.09 13.10 13.50
CA SER A 167 16.24 14.26 13.74
C SER A 167 14.84 14.12 13.16
N LEU A 168 13.89 14.91 13.70
CA LEU A 168 12.54 15.03 13.12
C LEU A 168 12.58 15.53 11.67
N THR A 169 13.52 16.43 11.36
CA THR A 169 13.70 16.95 10.00
C THR A 169 14.09 15.85 9.03
N ALA A 170 15.04 14.97 9.39
CA ALA A 170 15.43 13.81 8.57
C ALA A 170 14.22 12.89 8.28
N ILE A 171 13.41 12.61 9.31
CA ILE A 171 12.20 11.82 9.17
C ILE A 171 11.22 12.49 8.19
N VAL A 172 10.90 13.77 8.41
CA VAL A 172 9.92 14.50 7.59
C VAL A 172 10.37 14.60 6.14
N VAL A 173 11.65 14.89 5.88
CA VAL A 173 12.20 14.94 4.51
C VAL A 173 12.08 13.59 3.81
N ALA A 174 12.40 12.49 4.49
CA ALA A 174 12.24 11.15 3.94
C ALA A 174 10.75 10.76 3.73
N LEU A 175 9.84 11.20 4.59
CA LEU A 175 8.40 11.02 4.39
C LEU A 175 7.90 11.81 3.18
N VAL A 176 8.39 13.04 2.97
CA VAL A 176 8.06 13.82 1.77
C VAL A 176 8.57 13.16 0.50
N PHE A 177 9.76 12.55 0.53
CA PHE A 177 10.29 11.76 -0.60
C PHE A 177 9.29 10.71 -1.10
N PHE A 178 8.70 9.90 -0.20
CA PHE A 178 7.69 8.91 -0.57
C PHE A 178 6.39 9.55 -1.07
N ASN A 179 5.91 10.54 -0.33
CA ASN A 179 4.55 11.04 -0.46
C ASN A 179 4.39 12.12 -1.54
N TYR A 180 5.49 12.73 -1.98
CA TYR A 180 5.50 13.63 -3.15
C TYR A 180 4.87 12.96 -4.38
N SER A 181 5.26 11.73 -4.66
CA SER A 181 4.71 10.91 -5.74
C SER A 181 3.19 10.74 -5.63
N VAL A 182 2.68 10.47 -4.43
CA VAL A 182 1.23 10.29 -4.18
C VAL A 182 0.46 11.55 -4.52
N VAL A 183 0.94 12.71 -4.05
CA VAL A 183 0.29 14.01 -4.34
C VAL A 183 0.33 14.32 -5.83
N VAL A 184 1.51 14.23 -6.45
CA VAL A 184 1.68 14.55 -7.88
C VAL A 184 0.77 13.69 -8.76
N ARG A 185 0.69 12.39 -8.48
CA ARG A 185 -0.16 11.46 -9.27
C ARG A 185 -1.64 11.68 -9.04
N THR A 186 -2.06 11.80 -7.77
CA THR A 186 -3.48 11.94 -7.42
C THR A 186 -4.04 13.28 -7.86
N VAL A 187 -3.36 14.38 -7.51
CA VAL A 187 -3.80 15.71 -7.87
C VAL A 187 -3.57 15.98 -9.35
N GLY A 188 -2.42 15.58 -9.89
CA GLY A 188 -2.08 15.78 -11.30
C GLY A 188 -3.00 15.02 -12.25
N GLY A 189 -3.29 13.75 -11.96
CA GLY A 189 -4.24 12.94 -12.74
C GLY A 189 -5.64 13.54 -12.76
N PHE A 190 -6.10 14.06 -11.62
CA PHE A 190 -7.36 14.79 -11.53
C PHE A 190 -7.31 16.13 -12.29
N TRP A 191 -6.22 16.90 -12.14
CA TRP A 191 -6.03 18.18 -12.82
C TRP A 191 -6.02 18.03 -14.35
N ALA A 192 -5.45 16.94 -14.87
CA ALA A 192 -5.47 16.65 -16.31
C ALA A 192 -6.89 16.51 -16.88
N GLN A 193 -7.85 16.10 -16.06
CA GLN A 193 -9.26 15.91 -16.45
C GLN A 193 -10.13 17.15 -16.24
N LEU A 194 -9.62 18.19 -15.54
CA LEU A 194 -10.37 19.43 -15.33
C LEU A 194 -10.49 20.25 -16.60
N ASP A 195 -11.69 20.76 -16.87
CA ASP A 195 -11.95 21.71 -17.95
C ASP A 195 -11.14 23.01 -17.75
N ALA A 196 -10.46 23.45 -18.81
CA ALA A 196 -9.68 24.67 -18.80
C ALA A 196 -10.52 25.94 -19.07
N ARG A 197 -11.76 25.79 -19.52
CA ARG A 197 -12.63 26.92 -19.89
C ARG A 197 -12.88 27.92 -18.75
N PRO A 198 -13.17 27.48 -17.50
CA PRO A 198 -13.34 28.40 -16.37
C PRO A 198 -12.10 29.24 -16.08
N GLU A 199 -10.89 28.64 -16.20
CA GLU A 199 -9.62 29.39 -16.04
C GLU A 199 -9.43 30.41 -17.16
N GLN A 200 -9.80 30.07 -18.41
CA GLN A 200 -9.69 30.96 -19.58
C GLN A 200 -10.70 32.11 -19.47
N ALA A 201 -11.94 31.83 -19.09
CA ALA A 201 -12.98 32.84 -18.88
C ALA A 201 -12.57 33.85 -17.79
N ALA A 202 -12.06 33.39 -16.66
CA ALA A 202 -11.59 34.28 -15.60
C ALA A 202 -10.43 35.18 -16.08
N ARG A 203 -9.52 34.65 -16.90
CA ARG A 203 -8.44 35.46 -17.50
C ARG A 203 -8.96 36.47 -18.52
N ALA A 204 -9.95 36.10 -19.34
CA ALA A 204 -10.59 37.01 -20.30
C ALA A 204 -11.28 38.19 -19.58
N LEU A 205 -11.78 37.95 -18.34
CA LEU A 205 -12.34 39.00 -17.48
C LEU A 205 -11.25 39.78 -16.69
N GLY A 206 -9.96 39.66 -17.05
CA GLY A 206 -8.87 40.43 -16.47
C GLY A 206 -8.33 39.88 -15.13
N ALA A 207 -8.72 38.65 -14.69
CA ALA A 207 -8.20 38.09 -13.45
C ALA A 207 -6.70 37.74 -13.58
N SER A 208 -5.90 38.19 -12.61
CA SER A 208 -4.47 37.86 -12.53
C SER A 208 -4.27 36.35 -12.35
N PRO A 209 -3.12 35.77 -12.75
CA PRO A 209 -2.84 34.33 -12.61
C PRO A 209 -3.01 33.81 -11.17
N LEU A 210 -2.60 34.61 -10.19
CA LEU A 210 -2.75 34.26 -8.78
C LEU A 210 -4.22 34.26 -8.33
N ARG A 211 -5.02 35.21 -8.82
CA ARG A 211 -6.46 35.27 -8.58
C ARG A 211 -7.15 34.04 -9.17
N VAL A 212 -6.86 33.68 -10.44
CA VAL A 212 -7.38 32.47 -11.09
C VAL A 212 -7.01 31.22 -10.29
N LEU A 213 -5.74 31.11 -9.84
CA LEU A 213 -5.29 29.97 -9.02
C LEU A 213 -6.11 29.85 -7.74
N ARG A 214 -6.30 30.95 -7.00
CA ARG A 214 -6.97 30.92 -5.69
C ARG A 214 -8.50 30.77 -5.78
N THR A 215 -9.14 31.38 -6.78
CA THR A 215 -10.61 31.45 -6.87
C THR A 215 -11.22 30.39 -7.79
N VAL A 216 -10.48 29.85 -8.75
CA VAL A 216 -10.96 28.87 -9.72
C VAL A 216 -10.26 27.53 -9.56
N THR A 217 -8.92 27.52 -9.72
CA THR A 217 -8.15 26.27 -9.82
C THR A 217 -8.08 25.52 -8.49
N LEU A 218 -7.66 26.16 -7.38
CA LEU A 218 -7.55 25.52 -6.07
C LEU A 218 -8.90 25.03 -5.51
N PRO A 219 -10.01 25.77 -5.60
CA PRO A 219 -11.32 25.25 -5.22
C PRO A 219 -11.74 24.03 -6.04
N ALA A 220 -11.46 24.03 -7.35
CA ALA A 220 -11.75 22.88 -8.22
C ALA A 220 -10.88 21.65 -7.86
N LEU A 221 -9.61 21.86 -7.50
CA LEU A 221 -8.68 20.80 -7.07
C LEU A 221 -8.89 20.37 -5.61
N ALA A 222 -9.57 21.14 -4.79
CA ALA A 222 -9.71 20.89 -3.36
C ALA A 222 -10.14 19.46 -3.00
N PRO A 223 -11.02 18.75 -3.75
CA PRO A 223 -11.35 17.36 -3.48
C PRO A 223 -10.17 16.42 -3.67
N ALA A 224 -9.41 16.60 -4.74
CA ALA A 224 -8.23 15.77 -5.03
C ALA A 224 -7.11 16.04 -4.04
N ILE A 225 -6.89 17.31 -3.68
CA ILE A 225 -5.92 17.72 -2.65
C ILE A 225 -6.29 17.10 -1.30
N ALA A 226 -7.56 17.19 -0.88
CA ALA A 226 -8.00 16.62 0.38
C ALA A 226 -7.86 15.09 0.41
N SER A 227 -8.16 14.41 -0.70
CA SER A 227 -7.98 12.96 -0.82
C SER A 227 -6.50 12.55 -0.77
N ALA A 228 -5.63 13.28 -1.49
CA ALA A 228 -4.19 13.06 -1.45
C ALA A 228 -3.62 13.35 -0.04
N ALA A 229 -4.00 14.47 0.58
CA ALA A 229 -3.57 14.83 1.92
C ALA A 229 -3.96 13.78 2.97
N ALA A 230 -5.18 13.26 2.90
CA ALA A 230 -5.65 12.21 3.78
C ALA A 230 -4.85 10.91 3.65
N LEU A 231 -4.55 10.51 2.40
CA LEU A 231 -3.74 9.32 2.12
C LEU A 231 -2.29 9.51 2.57
N VAL A 232 -1.71 10.69 2.33
CA VAL A 232 -0.36 11.04 2.78
C VAL A 232 -0.27 11.07 4.30
N PHE A 233 -1.26 11.67 4.97
CA PHE A 233 -1.31 11.68 6.44
C PHE A 233 -1.34 10.26 7.01
N PHE A 234 -2.16 9.39 6.41
CA PHE A 234 -2.22 7.99 6.80
C PHE A 234 -0.86 7.30 6.64
N PHE A 235 -0.20 7.42 5.48
CA PHE A 235 1.12 6.82 5.25
C PHE A 235 2.20 7.38 6.17
N CYS A 236 2.16 8.68 6.48
CA CYS A 236 3.09 9.29 7.44
C CYS A 236 2.84 8.84 8.88
N ALA A 237 1.57 8.71 9.29
CA ALA A 237 1.20 8.29 10.64
C ALA A 237 1.52 6.81 10.92
N THR A 238 1.53 5.97 9.88
CA THR A 238 1.85 4.53 9.95
C THR A 238 3.27 4.22 9.47
N ALA A 239 4.12 5.24 9.26
CA ALA A 239 5.49 5.04 8.83
C ALA A 239 6.32 4.38 9.94
N PHE A 240 6.95 3.25 9.62
CA PHE A 240 7.74 2.47 10.56
C PHE A 240 9.23 2.45 10.20
N GLY A 241 9.64 1.76 9.13
CA GLY A 241 11.05 1.48 8.83
C GLY A 241 11.90 2.74 8.68
N THR A 242 11.38 3.77 8.02
CA THR A 242 12.05 5.07 7.85
C THR A 242 12.23 5.77 9.20
N VAL A 243 11.18 5.78 10.05
CA VAL A 243 11.23 6.42 11.37
C VAL A 243 12.17 5.67 12.30
N LEU A 244 12.17 4.34 12.27
CA LEU A 244 13.04 3.50 13.10
C LEU A 244 14.53 3.76 12.78
N ILE A 245 14.87 4.00 11.51
CA ILE A 245 16.26 4.25 11.07
C ILE A 245 16.69 5.71 11.33
N LEU A 246 15.81 6.68 11.08
CA LEU A 246 16.14 8.11 11.10
C LEU A 246 15.79 8.81 12.41
N GLY A 247 14.92 8.23 13.24
CA GLY A 247 14.45 8.86 14.48
C GLY A 247 15.33 8.61 15.70
N GLY A 248 16.14 7.57 15.67
CA GLY A 248 16.95 7.16 16.81
C GLY A 248 16.09 6.88 18.04
N SER A 249 16.64 7.15 19.24
CA SER A 249 15.93 6.97 20.52
C SER A 249 15.00 8.13 20.88
N ARG A 250 15.15 9.30 20.22
CA ARG A 250 14.47 10.55 20.60
C ARG A 250 13.15 10.79 19.87
N PHE A 251 13.04 10.37 18.61
CA PHE A 251 11.93 10.69 17.70
C PHE A 251 11.20 9.43 17.28
N GLY A 252 10.68 8.67 18.25
CA GLY A 252 9.85 7.50 18.01
C GLY A 252 8.38 7.87 17.76
N THR A 253 7.69 7.03 17.00
CA THR A 253 6.23 7.05 16.78
C THR A 253 5.55 5.91 17.51
N ILE A 254 4.22 5.86 17.49
CA ILE A 254 3.46 4.74 18.08
C ILE A 254 3.96 3.40 17.45
N GLU A 255 4.17 3.35 16.15
CA GLU A 255 4.67 2.15 15.44
C GLU A 255 6.04 1.69 15.93
N THR A 256 6.99 2.63 16.07
CA THR A 256 8.33 2.29 16.57
C THR A 256 8.33 1.96 18.06
N GLU A 257 7.45 2.57 18.86
CA GLU A 257 7.31 2.24 20.29
C GLU A 257 6.72 0.84 20.48
N ILE A 258 5.72 0.42 19.67
CA ILE A 258 5.21 -0.96 19.66
C ILE A 258 6.36 -1.94 19.42
N TYR A 259 7.20 -1.68 18.41
CA TYR A 259 8.34 -2.53 18.09
C TYR A 259 9.34 -2.60 19.26
N VAL A 260 9.75 -1.46 19.79
CA VAL A 260 10.71 -1.35 20.90
C VAL A 260 10.17 -2.06 22.16
N ARG A 261 8.89 -1.85 22.51
CA ARG A 261 8.26 -2.53 23.65
C ARG A 261 8.22 -4.03 23.47
N THR A 262 7.96 -4.49 22.25
CA THR A 262 7.90 -5.94 21.96
C THR A 262 9.26 -6.59 21.95
N THR A 263 10.26 -5.99 21.29
CA THR A 263 11.53 -6.66 20.97
C THR A 263 12.65 -6.35 21.95
N GLN A 264 12.66 -5.17 22.57
CA GLN A 264 13.72 -4.76 23.49
C GLN A 264 13.29 -4.88 24.95
N PHE A 265 12.06 -4.49 25.28
CA PHE A 265 11.56 -4.52 26.66
C PHE A 265 10.72 -5.77 26.95
N LEU A 266 10.31 -6.53 25.96
CA LEU A 266 9.42 -7.70 26.08
C LEU A 266 8.10 -7.39 26.81
N ASP A 267 7.70 -6.10 26.81
CA ASP A 267 6.46 -5.58 27.41
C ASP A 267 5.30 -5.72 26.40
N LEU A 268 4.83 -6.97 26.23
CA LEU A 268 3.78 -7.29 25.25
C LEU A 268 2.44 -6.62 25.58
N ARG A 269 2.20 -6.32 26.88
CA ARG A 269 0.98 -5.64 27.33
C ARG A 269 0.97 -4.20 26.89
N ALA A 270 2.05 -3.45 27.12
CA ALA A 270 2.16 -2.07 26.65
C ALA A 270 2.14 -2.01 25.12
N ALA A 271 2.79 -2.94 24.43
CA ALA A 271 2.72 -3.02 22.97
C ALA A 271 1.29 -3.24 22.46
N ALA A 272 0.50 -4.08 23.14
CA ALA A 272 -0.91 -4.32 22.80
C ALA A 272 -1.78 -3.06 23.02
N VAL A 273 -1.62 -2.38 24.15
CA VAL A 273 -2.34 -1.12 24.43
C VAL A 273 -2.01 -0.05 23.39
N LEU A 274 -0.72 0.12 23.05
CA LEU A 274 -0.28 1.05 21.99
C LEU A 274 -0.84 0.67 20.63
N SER A 275 -0.94 -0.63 20.31
CA SER A 275 -1.54 -1.11 19.06
C SER A 275 -3.04 -0.80 18.99
N VAL A 276 -3.77 -0.93 20.11
CA VAL A 276 -5.18 -0.50 20.19
C VAL A 276 -5.29 0.99 19.97
N LEU A 277 -4.42 1.79 20.61
CA LEU A 277 -4.38 3.24 20.42
C LEU A 277 -4.11 3.60 18.96
N GLN A 278 -3.15 2.93 18.31
CA GLN A 278 -2.85 3.11 16.88
C GLN A 278 -4.06 2.79 16.00
N LEU A 279 -4.78 1.68 16.26
CA LEU A 279 -5.99 1.34 15.54
C LEU A 279 -7.07 2.43 15.66
N VAL A 280 -7.26 2.98 16.86
CA VAL A 280 -8.20 4.08 17.10
C VAL A 280 -7.79 5.34 16.33
N VAL A 281 -6.51 5.71 16.37
CA VAL A 281 -5.96 6.86 15.63
C VAL A 281 -6.19 6.69 14.13
N VAL A 282 -5.82 5.54 13.58
CA VAL A 282 -5.98 5.23 12.15
C VAL A 282 -7.46 5.23 11.75
N ALA A 283 -8.34 4.59 12.53
CA ALA A 283 -9.78 4.57 12.27
C ALA A 283 -10.37 6.00 12.26
N ALA A 284 -9.97 6.85 13.21
CA ALA A 284 -10.38 8.25 13.26
C ALA A 284 -9.94 9.04 12.02
N VAL A 285 -8.68 8.87 11.60
CA VAL A 285 -8.13 9.50 10.40
C VAL A 285 -8.87 9.05 9.15
N LEU A 286 -9.10 7.76 8.97
CA LEU A 286 -9.83 7.21 7.83
C LEU A 286 -11.30 7.67 7.81
N TRP A 287 -11.94 7.75 8.97
CA TRP A 287 -13.32 8.22 9.10
C TRP A 287 -13.46 9.71 8.72
N VAL A 288 -12.58 10.58 9.23
CA VAL A 288 -12.53 12.01 8.86
C VAL A 288 -12.29 12.16 7.37
N SER A 289 -11.31 11.42 6.83
CA SER A 289 -10.94 11.42 5.41
C SER A 289 -12.08 10.98 4.51
N GLY A 290 -12.78 9.90 4.88
CA GLY A 290 -13.93 9.37 4.14
C GLY A 290 -15.08 10.36 4.07
N ARG A 291 -15.39 11.05 5.20
CA ARG A 291 -16.43 12.10 5.23
C ARG A 291 -16.06 13.31 4.37
N ALA A 292 -14.80 13.74 4.41
CA ALA A 292 -14.31 14.85 3.60
C ALA A 292 -14.41 14.54 2.10
N SER A 293 -14.05 13.33 1.68
CA SER A 293 -14.12 12.88 0.29
C SER A 293 -15.54 12.69 -0.22
N ALA A 294 -16.44 12.09 0.57
CA ALA A 294 -17.81 11.78 0.14
C ALA A 294 -18.65 13.03 -0.15
N ARG A 295 -18.44 14.14 0.58
CA ARG A 295 -19.13 15.41 0.35
C ARG A 295 -18.76 16.07 -0.99
N ARG A 296 -17.61 15.74 -1.55
CA ARG A 296 -17.00 16.41 -2.70
C ARG A 296 -17.10 15.63 -4.02
N VAL A 297 -17.11 14.30 -3.97
CA VAL A 297 -17.31 13.44 -5.16
C VAL A 297 -18.66 13.70 -5.82
N ARG A 298 -19.69 14.05 -5.06
CA ARG A 298 -21.02 14.42 -5.59
C ARG A 298 -21.00 15.68 -6.45
N ALA A 299 -20.06 16.61 -6.21
CA ALA A 299 -19.94 17.85 -6.99
C ALA A 299 -19.22 17.65 -8.33
N LEU A 300 -18.48 16.54 -8.50
CA LEU A 300 -17.61 16.29 -9.66
C LEU A 300 -18.26 15.49 -10.79
N ALA A 301 -19.41 14.85 -10.55
CA ALA A 301 -20.14 14.06 -11.56
C ALA A 301 -20.71 14.91 -12.72
N LEU A 302 -20.51 16.24 -12.71
CA LEU A 302 -21.13 17.18 -13.63
C LEU A 302 -20.15 17.87 -14.60
N LEU A 303 -18.85 17.56 -14.58
CA LEU A 303 -17.87 18.28 -15.40
C LEU A 303 -17.37 17.39 -16.57
N GLY A 304 -17.84 17.70 -17.76
CA GLY A 304 -17.33 17.15 -19.02
C GLY A 304 -15.90 17.65 -19.30
N ALA A 305 -14.97 16.74 -19.57
CA ALA A 305 -13.55 17.06 -19.72
C ALA A 305 -13.19 17.47 -21.16
N ALA A 306 -12.64 18.67 -21.32
CA ALA A 306 -11.82 19.02 -22.49
C ALA A 306 -10.34 19.07 -22.05
N PRO A 307 -9.43 18.28 -22.66
CA PRO A 307 -8.02 18.26 -22.28
C PRO A 307 -7.39 19.65 -22.44
N GLY A 308 -6.83 20.19 -21.35
CA GLY A 308 -6.22 21.53 -21.33
C GLY A 308 -4.70 21.49 -21.24
N GLU A 309 -4.03 20.55 -21.91
CA GLU A 309 -2.57 20.47 -21.92
C GLU A 309 -1.95 21.61 -22.76
N ARG A 310 -0.92 22.27 -22.24
CA ARG A 310 -0.17 23.32 -22.93
C ARG A 310 1.30 22.98 -23.03
N ARG A 311 1.92 23.25 -24.20
CA ARG A 311 3.37 23.07 -24.36
C ARG A 311 4.14 23.99 -23.40
N LEU A 312 5.14 23.40 -22.72
CA LEU A 312 6.06 24.15 -21.89
C LEU A 312 7.03 24.91 -22.79
N ARG A 313 6.88 26.22 -22.84
CA ARG A 313 7.85 27.10 -23.50
C ARG A 313 8.57 27.89 -22.41
N LEU A 314 9.90 27.80 -22.35
CA LEU A 314 10.71 28.52 -21.36
C LEU A 314 10.60 30.02 -21.57
N ARG A 315 10.59 30.48 -22.85
CA ARG A 315 10.31 31.87 -23.19
C ARG A 315 8.81 32.13 -23.07
N GLY A 316 8.41 33.03 -22.14
CA GLY A 316 7.01 33.39 -21.87
C GLY A 316 6.36 32.61 -20.72
N LEU A 317 7.13 31.86 -19.90
CA LEU A 317 6.67 31.44 -18.60
C LEU A 317 6.51 32.68 -17.70
N GLY A 318 5.27 32.97 -17.31
CA GLY A 318 5.06 33.96 -16.23
C GLY A 318 5.70 33.49 -14.92
N ALA A 319 5.90 34.42 -13.97
CA ALA A 319 6.58 34.17 -12.70
C ALA A 319 6.08 32.90 -11.97
N GLY A 320 4.76 32.65 -11.93
CA GLY A 320 4.19 31.43 -11.31
C GLY A 320 4.55 30.13 -12.02
N GLY A 321 4.67 30.15 -13.35
CA GLY A 321 5.12 29.00 -14.13
C GLY A 321 6.60 28.70 -13.92
N ALA A 322 7.44 29.74 -13.89
CA ALA A 322 8.87 29.61 -13.60
C ALA A 322 9.12 29.10 -12.18
N ALA A 323 8.41 29.64 -11.19
CA ALA A 323 8.49 29.17 -9.81
C ALA A 323 8.06 27.70 -9.68
N SER A 324 6.95 27.29 -10.34
CA SER A 324 6.51 25.89 -10.31
C SER A 324 7.55 24.94 -10.94
N LEU A 325 8.19 25.35 -12.03
CA LEU A 325 9.25 24.58 -12.68
C LEU A 325 10.48 24.48 -11.78
N ALA A 326 10.91 25.59 -11.17
CA ALA A 326 12.06 25.62 -10.27
C ALA A 326 11.84 24.73 -9.05
N VAL A 327 10.70 24.84 -8.38
CA VAL A 327 10.35 23.99 -7.24
C VAL A 327 10.33 22.52 -7.67
N THR A 328 9.71 22.19 -8.81
CA THR A 328 9.67 20.81 -9.31
C THR A 328 11.08 20.28 -9.60
N ALA A 329 11.95 21.07 -10.21
CA ALA A 329 13.33 20.71 -10.51
C ALA A 329 14.13 20.48 -9.22
N VAL A 330 14.03 21.39 -8.23
CA VAL A 330 14.69 21.26 -6.93
C VAL A 330 14.23 19.99 -6.21
N VAL A 331 12.94 19.70 -6.20
CA VAL A 331 12.41 18.49 -5.56
C VAL A 331 12.86 17.22 -6.30
N VAL A 332 12.76 17.20 -7.63
CA VAL A 332 13.16 16.02 -8.41
C VAL A 332 14.66 15.76 -8.27
N LEU A 333 15.48 16.78 -8.43
CA LEU A 333 16.95 16.59 -8.38
C LEU A 333 17.47 16.47 -6.96
N GLY A 334 17.05 17.34 -6.04
CA GLY A 334 17.56 17.40 -4.67
C GLY A 334 16.94 16.38 -3.74
N LEU A 335 15.62 16.16 -3.82
CA LEU A 335 14.93 15.26 -2.90
C LEU A 335 14.83 13.83 -3.46
N LEU A 336 14.59 13.63 -4.77
CA LEU A 336 14.36 12.29 -5.31
C LEU A 336 15.63 11.66 -5.89
N VAL A 337 16.40 12.37 -6.69
CA VAL A 337 17.57 11.83 -7.39
C VAL A 337 18.81 11.80 -6.48
N TRP A 338 19.08 12.89 -5.79
CA TRP A 338 20.33 13.01 -5.00
C TRP A 338 20.46 11.93 -3.90
N PRO A 339 19.47 11.62 -3.04
CA PRO A 339 19.62 10.56 -2.05
C PRO A 339 19.93 9.20 -2.65
N MET A 340 19.31 8.87 -3.80
CA MET A 340 19.52 7.59 -4.47
C MET A 340 20.89 7.51 -5.14
N THR A 341 21.35 8.60 -5.78
CA THR A 341 22.73 8.67 -6.33
C THR A 341 23.78 8.64 -5.23
N ASN A 342 23.54 9.34 -4.11
CA ASN A 342 24.45 9.27 -2.96
C ASN A 342 24.52 7.87 -2.37
N LEU A 343 23.38 7.17 -2.23
CA LEU A 343 23.34 5.78 -1.79
C LEU A 343 24.23 4.89 -2.69
N LEU A 344 24.07 5.02 -4.03
CA LEU A 344 24.84 4.27 -5.00
C LEU A 344 26.35 4.61 -4.92
N VAL A 345 26.70 5.90 -4.91
CA VAL A 345 28.10 6.33 -4.86
C VAL A 345 28.76 5.87 -3.57
N ARG A 346 28.09 6.02 -2.43
CA ARG A 346 28.65 5.60 -1.13
C ARG A 346 28.75 4.10 -0.97
N SER A 347 27.89 3.32 -1.60
CA SER A 347 28.02 1.84 -1.60
C SER A 347 29.27 1.35 -2.32
N LEU A 348 29.85 2.18 -3.21
CA LEU A 348 31.07 1.92 -3.98
C LEU A 348 32.30 2.61 -3.38
N ARG A 349 32.22 3.12 -2.14
CA ARG A 349 33.32 3.79 -1.46
C ARG A 349 33.62 3.18 -0.11
N THR A 350 34.89 3.22 0.29
CA THR A 350 35.35 2.97 1.66
C THR A 350 35.04 4.17 2.57
N ALA A 351 35.27 4.03 3.87
CA ALA A 351 35.16 5.14 4.83
C ALA A 351 36.08 6.32 4.46
N ASP A 352 37.28 6.03 3.95
CA ASP A 352 38.24 7.03 3.54
C ASP A 352 37.99 7.65 2.17
N GLY A 353 36.88 7.27 1.53
CA GLY A 353 36.41 7.84 0.25
C GLY A 353 37.01 7.19 -1.00
N ALA A 354 37.88 6.18 -0.88
CA ALA A 354 38.43 5.44 -2.01
C ALA A 354 37.34 4.56 -2.69
N TRP A 355 37.43 4.40 -4.00
CA TRP A 355 36.54 3.52 -4.74
C TRP A 355 36.83 2.05 -4.46
N THR A 356 35.81 1.27 -4.16
CA THR A 356 35.92 -0.15 -3.82
C THR A 356 34.68 -0.94 -4.17
N LEU A 357 34.84 -2.24 -4.43
CA LEU A 357 33.77 -3.23 -4.49
C LEU A 357 33.70 -4.10 -3.21
N GLN A 358 34.51 -3.77 -2.18
CA GLN A 358 34.58 -4.57 -0.96
C GLN A 358 33.23 -4.68 -0.26
N ASN A 359 32.43 -3.58 -0.21
CA ASN A 359 31.08 -3.59 0.36
C ASN A 359 30.18 -4.64 -0.30
N TYR A 360 30.33 -4.89 -1.61
CA TYR A 360 29.58 -5.92 -2.34
C TYR A 360 30.15 -7.32 -2.13
N ARG A 361 31.46 -7.46 -1.91
CA ARG A 361 32.07 -8.75 -1.55
C ARG A 361 31.64 -9.19 -0.16
N ASN A 362 31.55 -8.26 0.78
CA ASN A 362 31.09 -8.51 2.15
C ASN A 362 29.63 -9.00 2.21
N LEU A 363 28.83 -8.82 1.15
CA LEU A 363 27.48 -9.41 1.06
C LEU A 363 27.50 -10.95 1.04
N ALA A 364 28.63 -11.57 0.69
CA ALA A 364 28.82 -13.02 0.71
C ALA A 364 29.30 -13.54 2.08
N GLU A 365 29.61 -12.66 3.02
CA GLU A 365 29.99 -13.02 4.36
C GLU A 365 28.79 -13.11 5.30
N PRO A 366 28.83 -14.01 6.30
CA PRO A 366 27.77 -14.10 7.29
C PRO A 366 27.63 -12.80 8.07
N VAL A 367 26.42 -12.29 8.15
CA VAL A 367 26.16 -11.10 8.98
C VAL A 367 26.31 -11.48 10.45
N ALA A 368 27.17 -10.78 11.17
CA ALA A 368 27.47 -11.10 12.57
C ALA A 368 26.16 -11.29 13.39
N GLY A 369 26.07 -12.35 14.21
CA GLY A 369 24.85 -12.75 14.95
C GLY A 369 23.73 -13.34 14.07
N SER A 370 24.06 -13.74 12.83
CA SER A 370 23.20 -14.49 11.93
C SER A 370 24.05 -15.51 11.18
N SER A 371 23.49 -16.67 10.90
CA SER A 371 24.15 -17.67 10.04
C SER A 371 23.93 -17.38 8.54
N VAL A 372 23.28 -16.26 8.20
CA VAL A 372 22.81 -15.96 6.84
C VAL A 372 23.65 -14.83 6.24
N THR A 373 24.09 -15.00 4.99
CA THR A 373 24.70 -13.93 4.19
C THR A 373 23.63 -12.98 3.62
N ALA A 374 24.02 -11.78 3.22
CA ALA A 374 23.07 -10.85 2.59
C ALA A 374 22.53 -11.39 1.25
N TRP A 375 23.31 -12.18 0.49
CA TRP A 375 22.84 -12.85 -0.72
C TRP A 375 21.79 -13.92 -0.43
N GLN A 376 21.98 -14.71 0.62
CA GLN A 376 20.97 -15.69 1.07
C GLN A 376 19.69 -14.98 1.52
N ALA A 377 19.82 -13.85 2.24
CA ALA A 377 18.68 -13.03 2.64
C ALA A 377 17.95 -12.42 1.42
N ALA A 378 18.67 -12.03 0.36
CA ALA A 378 18.06 -11.60 -0.89
C ALA A 378 17.24 -12.73 -1.55
N GLY A 379 17.81 -13.94 -1.62
CA GLY A 379 17.10 -15.13 -2.09
C GLY A 379 15.86 -15.45 -1.25
N THR A 380 15.96 -15.35 0.09
CA THR A 380 14.82 -15.50 1.01
C THR A 380 13.75 -14.45 0.74
N SER A 381 14.14 -13.18 0.57
CA SER A 381 13.19 -12.09 0.24
C SER A 381 12.47 -12.34 -1.07
N LEU A 382 13.17 -12.75 -2.13
CA LEU A 382 12.56 -13.06 -3.42
C LEU A 382 11.57 -14.22 -3.31
N ARG A 383 11.95 -15.29 -2.62
CA ARG A 383 11.08 -16.46 -2.42
C ARG A 383 9.84 -16.11 -1.59
N THR A 384 10.02 -15.41 -0.46
CA THR A 384 8.88 -15.03 0.40
C THR A 384 7.94 -14.07 -0.31
N ALA A 385 8.48 -13.07 -1.04
CA ALA A 385 7.67 -12.14 -1.83
C ALA A 385 6.92 -12.84 -2.98
N ALA A 386 7.53 -13.84 -3.64
CA ALA A 386 6.85 -14.62 -4.67
C ALA A 386 5.66 -15.40 -4.10
N VAL A 387 5.87 -16.11 -2.99
CA VAL A 387 4.80 -16.86 -2.32
C VAL A 387 3.71 -15.90 -1.81
N ALA A 388 4.08 -14.77 -1.20
CA ALA A 388 3.15 -13.75 -0.75
C ALA A 388 2.32 -13.17 -1.90
N ALA A 389 2.95 -12.87 -3.04
CA ALA A 389 2.26 -12.36 -4.23
C ALA A 389 1.26 -13.38 -4.78
N VAL A 390 1.62 -14.66 -4.83
CA VAL A 390 0.70 -15.75 -5.25
C VAL A 390 -0.50 -15.83 -4.33
N ILE A 391 -0.28 -15.86 -3.00
CA ILE A 391 -1.36 -15.87 -2.01
C ILE A 391 -2.25 -14.61 -2.17
N ALA A 392 -1.65 -13.43 -2.26
CA ALA A 392 -2.38 -12.18 -2.38
C ALA A 392 -3.21 -12.10 -3.65
N VAL A 393 -2.69 -12.60 -4.78
CA VAL A 393 -3.40 -12.62 -6.07
C VAL A 393 -4.53 -13.63 -6.06
N ILE A 394 -4.34 -14.82 -5.49
CA ILE A 394 -5.41 -15.82 -5.37
C ILE A 394 -6.52 -15.28 -4.46
N VAL A 395 -6.18 -14.87 -3.23
CA VAL A 395 -7.16 -14.40 -2.26
C VAL A 395 -7.81 -13.10 -2.72
N GLY A 396 -7.01 -12.09 -3.08
CA GLY A 396 -7.50 -10.79 -3.55
C GLY A 396 -8.26 -10.86 -4.87
N GLY A 397 -7.85 -11.74 -5.79
CA GLY A 397 -8.56 -12.02 -7.05
C GLY A 397 -9.93 -12.65 -6.82
N LEU A 398 -10.02 -13.64 -5.91
CA LEU A 398 -11.31 -14.24 -5.50
C LEU A 398 -12.23 -13.18 -4.86
N VAL A 399 -11.70 -12.35 -3.96
CA VAL A 399 -12.46 -11.22 -3.37
C VAL A 399 -12.97 -10.28 -4.44
N ALA A 400 -12.11 -9.85 -5.36
CA ALA A 400 -12.48 -8.95 -6.44
C ALA A 400 -13.58 -9.55 -7.33
N LEU A 401 -13.46 -10.85 -7.67
CA LEU A 401 -14.49 -11.59 -8.42
C LEU A 401 -15.84 -11.62 -7.67
N VAL A 402 -15.83 -11.93 -6.38
CA VAL A 402 -17.04 -12.01 -5.56
C VAL A 402 -17.70 -10.63 -5.42
N VAL A 403 -16.92 -9.62 -5.04
CA VAL A 403 -17.40 -8.25 -4.79
C VAL A 403 -17.82 -7.54 -6.08
N SER A 404 -17.30 -7.94 -7.25
CA SER A 404 -17.73 -7.40 -8.55
C SER A 404 -19.16 -7.80 -8.95
N ARG A 405 -19.71 -8.87 -8.33
CA ARG A 405 -21.07 -9.35 -8.64
C ARG A 405 -22.11 -8.39 -8.05
N ARG A 406 -23.25 -8.25 -8.76
CA ARG A 406 -24.38 -7.41 -8.33
C ARG A 406 -25.56 -8.30 -7.94
N PRO A 407 -25.69 -8.72 -6.67
CA PRO A 407 -26.83 -9.54 -6.24
C PRO A 407 -28.12 -8.74 -6.33
N ARG A 408 -29.20 -9.43 -6.73
CA ARG A 408 -30.54 -8.85 -6.83
C ARG A 408 -31.17 -8.58 -5.45
N SER A 409 -30.83 -9.36 -4.43
CA SER A 409 -31.38 -9.24 -3.08
C SER A 409 -30.71 -8.11 -2.27
N ARG A 410 -31.46 -7.43 -1.40
CA ARG A 410 -30.92 -6.43 -0.46
C ARG A 410 -29.93 -7.05 0.53
N ALA A 411 -30.20 -8.27 1.02
CA ALA A 411 -29.32 -9.00 1.92
C ALA A 411 -27.98 -9.34 1.24
N GLY A 412 -28.00 -9.82 -0.01
CA GLY A 412 -26.80 -10.08 -0.78
C GLY A 412 -25.95 -8.83 -1.02
N ARG A 413 -26.56 -7.68 -1.31
CA ARG A 413 -25.84 -6.40 -1.46
C ARG A 413 -25.19 -5.95 -0.16
N ARG A 414 -25.87 -6.09 0.99
CA ARG A 414 -25.30 -5.78 2.31
C ARG A 414 -24.16 -6.73 2.65
N GLY A 415 -24.31 -8.03 2.40
CA GLY A 415 -23.26 -9.03 2.63
C GLY A 415 -22.00 -8.74 1.81
N LEU A 416 -22.15 -8.40 0.51
CA LEU A 416 -20.98 -8.04 -0.32
C LEU A 416 -20.34 -6.71 0.09
N ALA A 417 -21.12 -5.71 0.51
CA ALA A 417 -20.57 -4.45 1.02
C ALA A 417 -19.79 -4.67 2.33
N LEU A 418 -20.28 -5.57 3.20
CA LEU A 418 -19.61 -5.94 4.43
C LEU A 418 -18.32 -6.71 4.13
N LEU A 419 -18.36 -7.65 3.19
CA LEU A 419 -17.19 -8.38 2.72
C LEU A 419 -16.13 -7.42 2.15
N ASP A 420 -16.51 -6.51 1.26
CA ASP A 420 -15.61 -5.47 0.70
C ASP A 420 -14.99 -4.63 1.82
N GLY A 421 -15.79 -4.19 2.80
CA GLY A 421 -15.30 -3.44 3.96
C GLY A 421 -14.31 -4.23 4.80
N VAL A 422 -14.60 -5.49 5.11
CA VAL A 422 -13.75 -6.36 5.93
C VAL A 422 -12.41 -6.65 5.22
N PHE A 423 -12.43 -6.86 3.89
CA PHE A 423 -11.19 -7.04 3.12
C PHE A 423 -10.38 -5.76 2.92
N MET A 424 -10.99 -4.59 3.17
CA MET A 424 -10.27 -3.32 3.19
C MET A 424 -9.68 -2.98 4.58
N LEU A 425 -10.07 -3.69 5.65
CA LEU A 425 -9.53 -3.45 7.00
C LEU A 425 -7.99 -3.55 7.07
N PRO A 426 -7.31 -4.53 6.42
CA PRO A 426 -5.85 -4.59 6.47
C PRO A 426 -5.15 -3.36 5.90
N LEU A 427 -5.80 -2.59 5.02
CA LEU A 427 -5.29 -1.28 4.57
C LEU A 427 -5.27 -0.23 5.67
N GLY A 428 -6.19 -0.35 6.64
CA GLY A 428 -6.27 0.55 7.79
C GLY A 428 -5.48 0.07 9.00
N VAL A 429 -4.82 -1.07 8.91
CA VAL A 429 -3.99 -1.64 9.98
C VAL A 429 -2.54 -1.64 9.52
N SER A 430 -1.63 -1.21 10.39
CA SER A 430 -0.22 -1.18 10.01
C SER A 430 0.38 -2.58 9.91
N ALA A 431 1.42 -2.72 9.10
CA ALA A 431 2.18 -3.97 9.00
C ALA A 431 2.82 -4.37 10.34
N VAL A 432 3.21 -3.40 11.18
CA VAL A 432 3.72 -3.61 12.55
C VAL A 432 2.65 -4.28 13.42
N THR A 433 1.42 -3.77 13.39
CA THR A 433 0.30 -4.34 14.12
C THR A 433 -0.02 -5.77 13.68
N VAL A 434 0.05 -6.05 12.37
CA VAL A 434 -0.12 -7.42 11.83
C VAL A 434 1.00 -8.33 12.34
N GLY A 435 2.27 -7.90 12.25
CA GLY A 435 3.43 -8.68 12.71
C GLY A 435 3.39 -8.96 14.20
N PHE A 436 3.07 -7.96 15.01
CA PHE A 436 2.89 -8.11 16.45
C PHE A 436 1.72 -9.06 16.78
N GLY A 437 0.57 -8.89 16.09
CA GLY A 437 -0.56 -9.79 16.23
C GLY A 437 -0.20 -11.25 15.94
N PHE A 438 0.56 -11.53 14.89
CA PHE A 438 1.05 -12.86 14.55
C PHE A 438 1.99 -13.41 15.64
N LEU A 439 2.91 -12.58 16.12
CA LEU A 439 3.86 -12.97 17.16
C LEU A 439 3.16 -13.44 18.43
N VAL A 440 2.08 -12.73 18.82
CA VAL A 440 1.34 -12.98 20.08
C VAL A 440 0.34 -14.14 19.96
N THR A 441 -0.19 -14.37 18.73
CA THR A 441 -1.31 -15.30 18.53
C THR A 441 -0.85 -16.71 18.11
N LEU A 442 0.24 -16.78 17.32
CA LEU A 442 0.62 -18.00 16.63
C LEU A 442 1.73 -18.80 17.34
N ASP A 443 2.09 -18.43 18.59
CA ASP A 443 2.97 -19.24 19.44
C ASP A 443 2.28 -20.51 19.92
N ARG A 444 0.99 -20.44 20.26
CA ARG A 444 0.14 -21.56 20.67
C ARG A 444 -1.29 -21.37 20.16
N PRO A 445 -1.51 -21.51 18.85
CA PRO A 445 -2.80 -21.22 18.25
C PRO A 445 -3.88 -22.10 18.86
N LEU A 446 -4.94 -21.49 19.41
CA LEU A 446 -6.07 -22.16 20.07
C LEU A 446 -5.67 -23.13 21.21
N GLY A 447 -4.51 -22.94 21.84
CA GLY A 447 -4.00 -23.84 22.89
C GLY A 447 -3.38 -25.14 22.35
N LEU A 448 -3.25 -25.26 21.01
CA LEU A 448 -2.54 -26.38 20.38
C LEU A 448 -1.04 -26.27 20.71
N GLY A 449 -0.40 -27.39 21.05
CA GLY A 449 1.03 -27.46 21.38
C GLY A 449 1.98 -27.25 20.20
N VAL A 450 1.53 -26.61 19.10
CA VAL A 450 2.29 -26.37 17.88
C VAL A 450 2.62 -24.88 17.79
N ASP A 451 3.91 -24.55 17.71
CA ASP A 451 4.37 -23.18 17.46
C ASP A 451 4.42 -22.90 15.95
N LEU A 452 3.41 -22.20 15.44
CA LEU A 452 3.37 -21.83 14.01
C LEU A 452 4.38 -20.75 13.64
N ARG A 453 4.99 -20.06 14.61
CA ARG A 453 6.06 -19.08 14.36
C ARG A 453 7.31 -19.76 13.77
N ALA A 454 7.46 -21.07 14.00
CA ALA A 454 8.52 -21.89 13.41
C ALA A 454 8.31 -22.15 11.92
N SER A 455 7.12 -21.89 11.37
CA SER A 455 6.80 -22.13 9.96
C SER A 455 7.45 -21.11 9.05
N GLY A 456 8.13 -21.56 7.99
CA GLY A 456 8.65 -20.70 6.91
C GLY A 456 7.57 -20.00 6.08
N LEU A 457 6.28 -20.34 6.26
CA LEU A 457 5.15 -19.72 5.57
C LEU A 457 4.62 -18.47 6.29
N LEU A 458 5.01 -18.24 7.54
CA LEU A 458 4.42 -17.15 8.34
C LEU A 458 4.76 -15.78 7.78
N VAL A 459 6.01 -15.56 7.38
CA VAL A 459 6.44 -14.31 6.74
C VAL A 459 5.70 -14.06 5.42
N PRO A 460 5.66 -15.00 4.45
CA PRO A 460 4.86 -14.84 3.25
C PRO A 460 3.38 -14.55 3.49
N VAL A 461 2.77 -15.20 4.48
CA VAL A 461 1.36 -14.97 4.81
C VAL A 461 1.14 -13.55 5.37
N ALA A 462 2.02 -13.08 6.27
CA ALA A 462 1.95 -11.71 6.79
C ALA A 462 2.10 -10.66 5.67
N GLN A 463 3.07 -10.87 4.77
CA GLN A 463 3.26 -10.03 3.59
C GLN A 463 2.03 -10.06 2.66
N ALA A 464 1.40 -11.24 2.46
CA ALA A 464 0.20 -11.39 1.66
C ALA A 464 -0.99 -10.61 2.26
N VAL A 465 -1.19 -10.65 3.58
CA VAL A 465 -2.24 -9.87 4.27
C VAL A 465 -2.12 -8.38 3.95
N VAL A 466 -0.90 -7.83 3.93
CA VAL A 466 -0.64 -6.43 3.58
C VAL A 466 -0.88 -6.15 2.08
N ALA A 467 -0.57 -7.13 1.21
CA ALA A 467 -0.66 -6.97 -0.24
C ALA A 467 -2.08 -7.19 -0.82
N ILE A 468 -2.93 -8.02 -0.18
CA ILE A 468 -4.28 -8.37 -0.66
C ILE A 468 -5.13 -7.13 -1.02
N PRO A 469 -5.24 -6.09 -0.18
CA PRO A 469 -6.03 -4.91 -0.52
C PRO A 469 -5.56 -4.19 -1.79
N ILE A 470 -4.26 -4.21 -2.08
CA ILE A 470 -3.69 -3.60 -3.29
C ILE A 470 -4.15 -4.38 -4.52
N VAL A 471 -4.14 -5.71 -4.46
CA VAL A 471 -4.65 -6.58 -5.53
C VAL A 471 -6.13 -6.30 -5.78
N VAL A 472 -6.94 -6.27 -4.71
CA VAL A 472 -8.38 -5.98 -4.83
C VAL A 472 -8.61 -4.61 -5.47
N ARG A 473 -7.91 -3.56 -5.03
CA ARG A 473 -8.05 -2.20 -5.59
C ARG A 473 -7.59 -2.08 -7.04
N THR A 474 -6.69 -2.94 -7.48
CA THR A 474 -6.20 -2.95 -8.86
C THR A 474 -7.16 -3.69 -9.80
N VAL A 475 -7.71 -4.82 -9.36
CA VAL A 475 -8.52 -5.72 -10.19
C VAL A 475 -10.01 -5.38 -10.16
N LEU A 476 -10.56 -5.03 -8.99
CA LEU A 476 -11.99 -4.80 -8.80
C LEU A 476 -12.61 -3.70 -9.70
N PRO A 477 -11.97 -2.53 -9.91
CA PRO A 477 -12.54 -1.50 -10.80
C PRO A 477 -12.72 -2.00 -12.23
N VAL A 478 -11.78 -2.79 -12.73
CA VAL A 478 -11.84 -3.36 -14.09
C VAL A 478 -12.97 -4.39 -14.19
N LEU A 479 -13.09 -5.29 -13.21
CA LEU A 479 -14.19 -6.26 -13.14
C LEU A 479 -15.58 -5.57 -13.05
N ARG A 480 -15.68 -4.43 -12.38
CA ARG A 480 -16.91 -3.63 -12.28
C ARG A 480 -17.24 -2.85 -13.56
N ALA A 481 -16.23 -2.53 -14.37
CA ALA A 481 -16.38 -1.84 -15.64
C ALA A 481 -16.80 -2.79 -16.79
N LEU A 482 -16.68 -4.11 -16.62
CA LEU A 482 -17.11 -5.10 -17.62
C LEU A 482 -18.63 -5.04 -17.81
N ASP A 483 -19.07 -4.96 -19.09
CA ASP A 483 -20.51 -4.99 -19.42
C ASP A 483 -21.11 -6.35 -19.00
N PRO A 484 -22.13 -6.36 -18.15
CA PRO A 484 -22.82 -7.58 -17.74
C PRO A 484 -23.36 -8.41 -18.93
N ARG A 485 -23.70 -7.75 -20.03
CA ARG A 485 -24.22 -8.39 -21.26
C ARG A 485 -23.26 -9.41 -21.86
N LEU A 486 -21.93 -9.22 -21.72
CA LEU A 486 -20.94 -10.19 -22.20
C LEU A 486 -21.07 -11.54 -21.48
N ARG A 487 -21.32 -11.50 -20.17
CA ARG A 487 -21.53 -12.71 -19.36
C ARG A 487 -22.89 -13.34 -19.66
N GLU A 488 -23.91 -12.54 -19.88
CA GLU A 488 -25.27 -12.99 -20.22
C GLU A 488 -25.27 -13.65 -21.60
N ALA A 489 -24.63 -13.06 -22.62
CA ALA A 489 -24.47 -13.65 -23.94
C ALA A 489 -23.74 -15.00 -23.89
N ALA A 490 -22.64 -15.10 -23.13
CA ALA A 490 -21.94 -16.37 -22.96
C ALA A 490 -22.85 -17.43 -22.27
N ALA A 491 -23.64 -17.02 -21.30
CA ALA A 491 -24.58 -17.91 -20.61
C ALA A 491 -25.74 -18.37 -21.52
N THR A 492 -26.29 -17.51 -22.39
CA THR A 492 -27.32 -17.88 -23.39
C THR A 492 -26.78 -18.86 -24.42
N LEU A 493 -25.48 -18.79 -24.74
CA LEU A 493 -24.77 -19.76 -25.57
C LEU A 493 -24.41 -21.08 -24.84
N GLY A 494 -24.94 -21.28 -23.62
CA GLY A 494 -24.77 -22.50 -22.84
C GLY A 494 -23.45 -22.60 -22.08
N ALA A 495 -22.66 -21.51 -21.98
CA ALA A 495 -21.41 -21.53 -21.21
C ALA A 495 -21.68 -21.69 -19.70
N ARG A 496 -21.02 -22.68 -19.08
CA ARG A 496 -21.05 -22.88 -17.63
C ARG A 496 -20.33 -21.73 -16.92
N PRO A 497 -20.62 -21.42 -15.62
CA PRO A 497 -20.00 -20.32 -14.89
C PRO A 497 -18.46 -20.32 -14.94
N GLY A 498 -17.82 -21.48 -14.86
CA GLY A 498 -16.36 -21.62 -14.98
C GLY A 498 -15.85 -21.28 -16.39
N ARG A 499 -16.63 -21.61 -17.44
CA ARG A 499 -16.29 -21.24 -18.82
C ARG A 499 -16.46 -19.73 -19.04
N VAL A 500 -17.53 -19.12 -18.51
CA VAL A 500 -17.71 -17.65 -18.54
C VAL A 500 -16.53 -16.95 -17.85
N LEU A 501 -16.10 -17.46 -16.69
CA LEU A 501 -14.91 -16.94 -15.99
C LEU A 501 -13.65 -17.04 -16.86
N ALA A 502 -13.41 -18.20 -17.48
CA ALA A 502 -12.20 -18.47 -18.27
C ALA A 502 -12.18 -17.72 -19.61
N THR A 503 -13.35 -17.54 -20.27
CA THR A 503 -13.42 -16.99 -21.64
C THR A 503 -13.81 -15.51 -21.69
N VAL A 504 -14.47 -14.98 -20.64
CA VAL A 504 -14.93 -13.58 -20.59
C VAL A 504 -14.17 -12.79 -19.53
N ASP A 505 -14.28 -13.21 -18.25
CA ASP A 505 -13.73 -12.41 -17.16
C ASP A 505 -12.19 -12.43 -17.16
N LEU A 506 -11.57 -13.61 -17.22
CA LEU A 506 -10.12 -13.78 -17.07
C LEU A 506 -9.31 -13.09 -18.19
N PRO A 507 -9.65 -13.22 -19.49
CA PRO A 507 -8.90 -12.55 -20.54
C PRO A 507 -8.91 -11.03 -20.45
N LEU A 508 -10.02 -10.46 -19.96
CA LEU A 508 -10.18 -9.00 -19.80
C LEU A 508 -9.44 -8.45 -18.58
N VAL A 509 -9.17 -9.28 -17.57
CA VAL A 509 -8.44 -8.87 -16.36
C VAL A 509 -6.98 -9.33 -16.33
N THR A 510 -6.48 -10.02 -17.33
CA THR A 510 -5.08 -10.49 -17.38
C THR A 510 -4.07 -9.37 -17.22
N ARG A 511 -4.26 -8.23 -17.89
CA ARG A 511 -3.37 -7.05 -17.79
C ARG A 511 -3.42 -6.41 -16.39
N PRO A 512 -4.60 -6.04 -15.82
CA PRO A 512 -4.69 -5.58 -14.43
C PRO A 512 -4.15 -6.60 -13.43
N LEU A 513 -4.32 -7.89 -13.69
CA LEU A 513 -3.81 -8.95 -12.84
C LEU A 513 -2.28 -9.00 -12.85
N GLY A 514 -1.64 -8.87 -14.04
CA GLY A 514 -0.18 -8.77 -14.15
C GLY A 514 0.38 -7.58 -13.35
N LEU A 515 -0.28 -6.42 -13.46
CA LEU A 515 0.08 -5.25 -12.66
C LEU A 515 -0.12 -5.50 -11.14
N ALA A 516 -1.20 -6.17 -10.76
CA ALA A 516 -1.47 -6.52 -9.37
C ALA A 516 -0.41 -7.49 -8.80
N VAL A 517 0.04 -8.48 -9.60
CA VAL A 517 1.16 -9.37 -9.26
C VAL A 517 2.42 -8.56 -8.99
N GLY A 518 2.78 -7.65 -9.90
CA GLY A 518 3.97 -6.81 -9.75
C GLY A 518 3.93 -5.93 -8.52
N PHE A 519 2.80 -5.29 -8.24
CA PHE A 519 2.63 -4.48 -7.03
C PHE A 519 2.66 -5.34 -5.76
N ALA A 520 1.97 -6.48 -5.74
CA ALA A 520 1.97 -7.38 -4.58
C ALA A 520 3.39 -7.89 -4.30
N PHE A 521 4.13 -8.27 -5.33
CA PHE A 521 5.52 -8.71 -5.20
C PHE A 521 6.43 -7.59 -4.69
N ALA A 522 6.37 -6.39 -5.28
CA ALA A 522 7.22 -5.26 -4.90
C ALA A 522 6.96 -4.81 -3.45
N VAL A 523 5.68 -4.73 -3.04
CA VAL A 523 5.30 -4.39 -1.67
C VAL A 523 5.76 -5.47 -0.70
N SER A 524 5.60 -6.75 -1.04
CA SER A 524 6.06 -7.86 -0.20
C SER A 524 7.59 -7.90 -0.09
N LEU A 525 8.32 -7.61 -1.18
CA LEU A 525 9.79 -7.56 -1.18
C LEU A 525 10.33 -6.45 -0.27
N GLY A 526 9.65 -5.31 -0.24
CA GLY A 526 10.00 -4.16 0.60
C GLY A 526 9.38 -4.18 1.99
N GLU A 527 8.55 -5.18 2.31
CA GLU A 527 7.85 -5.25 3.58
C GLU A 527 8.85 -5.50 4.72
N PHE A 528 8.83 -4.61 5.70
CA PHE A 528 9.72 -4.65 6.85
C PHE A 528 8.95 -4.66 8.18
N GLY A 529 7.77 -4.04 8.23
CA GLY A 529 7.00 -3.85 9.45
C GLY A 529 6.63 -5.16 10.14
N ALA A 530 5.93 -6.05 9.44
CA ALA A 530 5.58 -7.38 9.97
C ALA A 530 6.80 -8.31 10.02
N THR A 531 7.66 -8.24 9.01
CA THR A 531 8.84 -9.12 8.91
C THR A 531 9.83 -8.88 10.05
N ALA A 532 9.96 -7.64 10.55
CA ALA A 532 10.85 -7.33 11.67
C ALA A 532 10.49 -8.08 12.97
N PHE A 533 9.22 -8.45 13.15
CA PHE A 533 8.77 -9.27 14.30
C PHE A 533 8.92 -10.78 14.06
N LEU A 534 8.84 -11.21 12.81
CA LEU A 534 8.69 -12.63 12.44
C LEU A 534 9.98 -13.23 11.87
N ALA A 535 10.95 -12.39 11.50
CA ALA A 535 12.21 -12.84 10.91
C ALA A 535 13.08 -13.56 11.96
N ARG A 536 13.49 -14.78 11.62
CA ARG A 536 14.37 -15.59 12.42
C ARG A 536 15.84 -15.37 12.03
N PRO A 537 16.80 -15.70 12.91
CA PRO A 537 18.23 -15.56 12.58
C PRO A 537 18.68 -16.36 11.35
N ASP A 538 18.05 -17.51 11.10
CA ASP A 538 18.35 -18.45 10.00
C ASP A 538 17.59 -18.16 8.69
N SER A 539 16.56 -17.32 8.73
CA SER A 539 15.68 -17.04 7.58
C SER A 539 15.31 -15.55 7.45
N ALA A 540 16.27 -14.67 7.78
CA ALA A 540 16.06 -13.23 7.69
C ALA A 540 15.88 -12.78 6.23
N THR A 541 14.99 -11.81 6.01
CA THR A 541 14.83 -11.11 4.73
C THR A 541 15.86 -9.98 4.60
N LEU A 542 16.13 -9.56 3.37
CA LEU A 542 17.12 -8.52 3.10
C LEU A 542 16.84 -7.18 3.82
N PRO A 543 15.58 -6.69 3.91
CA PRO A 543 15.28 -5.51 4.74
C PRO A 543 15.69 -5.66 6.20
N VAL A 544 15.49 -6.84 6.80
CA VAL A 544 15.88 -7.11 8.19
C VAL A 544 17.40 -7.15 8.34
N VAL A 545 18.11 -7.76 7.38
CA VAL A 545 19.59 -7.79 7.35
C VAL A 545 20.15 -6.38 7.25
N ILE A 546 19.62 -5.54 6.36
CA ILE A 546 20.02 -4.14 6.21
C ILE A 546 19.85 -3.41 7.56
N PHE A 547 18.70 -3.57 8.20
CA PHE A 547 18.41 -2.93 9.50
C PHE A 547 19.40 -3.38 10.59
N ARG A 548 19.72 -4.69 10.65
CA ARG A 548 20.70 -5.22 11.60
C ARG A 548 22.10 -4.67 11.37
N LEU A 549 22.54 -4.55 10.11
CA LEU A 549 23.83 -3.99 9.74
C LEU A 549 23.95 -2.51 10.15
N ILE A 550 22.90 -1.70 9.93
CA ILE A 550 22.87 -0.28 10.33
C ILE A 550 22.94 -0.10 11.85
N GLY A 551 22.31 -1.00 12.59
CA GLY A 551 22.30 -0.97 14.06
C GLY A 551 23.65 -1.32 14.69
N ARG A 552 24.65 -1.74 13.90
CA ARG A 552 25.98 -2.11 14.36
C ARG A 552 27.00 -1.02 14.10
N PRO A 553 27.91 -0.77 15.06
CA PRO A 553 28.99 0.17 14.84
C PRO A 553 29.98 -0.38 13.80
N GLY A 554 30.68 0.53 13.15
CA GLY A 554 31.72 0.22 12.17
C GLY A 554 31.36 0.64 10.74
N ALA A 555 32.32 1.24 10.07
CA ALA A 555 32.17 1.74 8.70
C ALA A 555 31.93 0.61 7.69
N GLU A 556 32.49 -0.56 7.93
CA GLU A 556 32.33 -1.75 7.10
C GLU A 556 30.90 -2.28 7.14
N ASN A 557 30.28 -2.40 8.34
CA ASN A 557 28.89 -2.78 8.49
C ASN A 557 27.95 -1.79 7.77
N PHE A 558 28.26 -0.50 7.88
CA PHE A 558 27.47 0.54 7.22
C PHE A 558 27.64 0.48 5.68
N GLY A 559 28.88 0.29 5.19
CA GLY A 559 29.16 0.12 3.75
C GLY A 559 28.45 -1.10 3.17
N THR A 560 28.48 -2.23 3.87
CA THR A 560 27.73 -3.46 3.51
C THR A 560 26.22 -3.23 3.52
N ALA A 561 25.68 -2.45 4.47
CA ALA A 561 24.27 -2.07 4.49
C ALA A 561 23.88 -1.22 3.28
N LEU A 562 24.74 -0.27 2.86
CA LEU A 562 24.54 0.53 1.65
C LEU A 562 24.49 -0.36 0.40
N ALA A 563 25.44 -1.29 0.25
CA ALA A 563 25.46 -2.24 -0.87
C ALA A 563 24.21 -3.13 -0.90
N ALA A 564 23.81 -3.67 0.25
CA ALA A 564 22.57 -4.46 0.38
C ALA A 564 21.31 -3.65 0.02
N ALA A 565 21.27 -2.36 0.42
CA ALA A 565 20.18 -1.46 0.10
C ALA A 565 20.11 -1.15 -1.42
N VAL A 566 21.27 -0.98 -2.08
CA VAL A 566 21.33 -0.84 -3.55
C VAL A 566 20.80 -2.10 -4.25
N VAL A 567 21.23 -3.29 -3.82
CA VAL A 567 20.73 -4.57 -4.37
C VAL A 567 19.21 -4.65 -4.25
N LEU A 568 18.67 -4.37 -3.06
CA LEU A 568 17.22 -4.39 -2.83
C LEU A 568 16.48 -3.36 -3.68
N ALA A 569 17.02 -2.13 -3.82
CA ALA A 569 16.45 -1.09 -4.67
C ALA A 569 16.41 -1.50 -6.14
N VAL A 570 17.52 -2.04 -6.66
CA VAL A 570 17.63 -2.49 -8.06
C VAL A 570 16.64 -3.63 -8.35
N VAL A 571 16.57 -4.64 -7.48
CA VAL A 571 15.65 -5.76 -7.64
C VAL A 571 14.20 -5.25 -7.63
N THR A 572 13.83 -4.39 -6.68
CA THR A 572 12.47 -3.84 -6.59
C THR A 572 12.12 -3.00 -7.81
N ALA A 573 13.04 -2.13 -8.25
CA ALA A 573 12.84 -1.30 -9.44
C ALA A 573 12.69 -2.15 -10.71
N THR A 574 13.50 -3.20 -10.87
CA THR A 574 13.42 -4.13 -12.02
C THR A 574 12.07 -4.82 -12.08
N VAL A 575 11.60 -5.35 -10.95
CA VAL A 575 10.27 -5.99 -10.85
C VAL A 575 9.16 -5.01 -11.25
N MET A 576 9.24 -3.76 -10.80
CA MET A 576 8.24 -2.76 -11.14
C MET A 576 8.26 -2.36 -12.61
N VAL A 577 9.45 -2.22 -13.21
CA VAL A 577 9.58 -1.94 -14.65
C VAL A 577 8.96 -3.08 -15.47
N VAL A 578 9.25 -4.33 -15.12
CA VAL A 578 8.66 -5.50 -15.77
C VAL A 578 7.13 -5.52 -15.61
N ALA A 579 6.63 -5.25 -14.41
CA ALA A 579 5.19 -5.19 -14.16
C ALA A 579 4.49 -4.06 -14.95
N GLU A 580 5.15 -2.91 -15.09
CA GLU A 580 4.62 -1.78 -15.86
C GLU A 580 4.62 -2.06 -17.37
N GLN A 581 5.62 -2.76 -17.91
CA GLN A 581 5.64 -3.21 -19.31
C GLN A 581 4.49 -4.18 -19.63
N MET A 582 4.08 -5.02 -18.66
CA MET A 582 2.90 -5.89 -18.81
C MET A 582 1.58 -5.09 -18.91
N ARG A 583 1.57 -3.81 -18.55
CA ARG A 583 0.42 -2.91 -18.72
C ARG A 583 0.13 -2.59 -20.20
N GLY A 584 1.12 -2.69 -21.08
CA GLY A 584 1.03 -2.56 -22.53
C GLY A 584 0.97 -1.11 -23.03
N ASP A 585 1.70 -0.81 -24.08
CA ASP A 585 1.90 0.50 -24.71
C ASP A 585 0.65 1.16 -25.35
N LYS A 586 -0.54 0.55 -25.24
CA LYS A 586 -1.75 1.02 -25.95
C LYS A 586 -2.65 1.96 -25.14
N ALA A 587 -2.21 2.47 -23.99
CA ALA A 587 -2.94 3.54 -23.28
C ALA A 587 -2.61 4.96 -23.79
N GLY A 588 -1.80 5.08 -24.85
CA GLY A 588 -1.44 6.33 -25.50
C GLY A 588 -2.19 6.66 -26.80
N GLU A 589 -3.08 5.76 -27.27
CA GLU A 589 -3.76 5.90 -28.56
C GLU A 589 -5.30 5.74 -28.50
N LEU A 590 -5.94 6.01 -27.35
CA LEU A 590 -7.40 6.20 -27.29
C LEU A 590 -7.75 7.48 -26.53
#